data_5882a16f19fb2cd9bd6231399553f1c4
#
_entry.id   5882a16f19fb2cd9bd6231399553f1c4
#
_cell.length_a   1.000
_cell.length_b   1.000
_cell.length_c   1.000
_cell.angle_alpha   90.00
_cell.angle_beta   90.00
_cell.angle_gamma   90.00
#
_symmetry.space_group_name_H-M   'P 1'
#
loop_
_entity.id
_entity.type
_entity.pdbx_description
1 polymer ?
#
loop_
_entity_poly.entity_id
_entity_poly.type
_entity_poly.pdbx_seq_one_letter_code
_entity_poly.pdbx_strand_id
1 'polypeptide(L)'
;PAFGAVRRARRALEKDMTAAAAHRIRVDVSTNYVEDQSNPVEGRFVFAYTITIRNEGTKPARLVTRHWLITDANGKVQEVVGEGVVGEQPHLQPGQGFRYSSGAILETPVGAMQGKYHMVADDGEQFDAPIAPFRLAMPGVLH
;
A
#
# COMPACT_ATOMS: atom_id res chain seq x y z
N PRO A 1 -38.35 21.47 1.79
CA PRO A 1 -38.24 21.61 3.23
C PRO A 1 -36.92 21.08 3.77
N ALA A 2 -36.46 21.66 4.87
CA ALA A 2 -35.18 21.33 5.50
C ALA A 2 -35.10 19.87 5.96
N PHE A 3 -36.19 19.24 6.35
CA PHE A 3 -36.23 17.85 6.80
C PHE A 3 -35.81 16.84 5.70
N GLY A 4 -36.24 17.07 4.46
CA GLY A 4 -35.86 16.19 3.35
C GLY A 4 -34.37 16.26 3.03
N ALA A 5 -33.77 17.45 3.10
CA ALA A 5 -32.35 17.63 2.86
C ALA A 5 -31.52 16.98 3.98
N VAL A 6 -31.92 17.09 5.25
CA VAL A 6 -31.25 16.48 6.39
C VAL A 6 -31.28 14.94 6.28
N ARG A 7 -32.42 14.38 5.93
CA ARG A 7 -32.55 12.92 5.74
C ARG A 7 -31.67 12.41 4.61
N ARG A 8 -31.59 13.13 3.49
CA ARG A 8 -30.74 12.74 2.36
C ARG A 8 -29.27 12.79 2.73
N ALA A 9 -28.86 13.83 3.45
CA ALA A 9 -27.47 13.96 3.92
C ALA A 9 -27.10 12.82 4.88
N ARG A 10 -28.01 12.46 5.79
CA ARG A 10 -27.80 11.36 6.72
C ARG A 10 -27.67 10.01 5.99
N ARG A 11 -28.53 9.75 5.01
CA ARG A 11 -28.45 8.51 4.21
C ARG A 11 -27.15 8.42 3.43
N ALA A 12 -26.68 9.53 2.84
CA ALA A 12 -25.42 9.58 2.13
C ALA A 12 -24.26 9.27 3.06
N LEU A 13 -24.25 9.86 4.27
CA LEU A 13 -23.22 9.62 5.26
C LEU A 13 -23.21 8.17 5.73
N GLU A 14 -24.38 7.60 6.03
CA GLU A 14 -24.51 6.20 6.44
C GLU A 14 -24.05 5.25 5.34
N LYS A 15 -24.36 5.54 4.08
CA LYS A 15 -23.93 4.77 2.93
C LYS A 15 -22.41 4.80 2.78
N ASP A 16 -21.79 5.98 2.94
CA ASP A 16 -20.33 6.12 2.89
C ASP A 16 -19.66 5.34 4.00
N MET A 17 -20.20 5.37 5.21
CA MET A 17 -19.69 4.62 6.35
C MET A 17 -19.80 3.11 6.11
N THR A 18 -20.90 2.65 5.51
CA THR A 18 -21.09 1.24 5.16
C THR A 18 -20.10 0.80 4.09
N ALA A 19 -19.87 1.62 3.07
CA ALA A 19 -18.90 1.35 2.02
C ALA A 19 -17.48 1.29 2.60
N ALA A 20 -17.12 2.22 3.48
CA ALA A 20 -15.82 2.21 4.15
C ALA A 20 -15.61 0.95 4.98
N ALA A 21 -16.65 0.48 5.69
CA ALA A 21 -16.59 -0.77 6.44
C ALA A 21 -16.48 -1.99 5.52
N ALA A 22 -17.17 -1.97 4.37
CA ALA A 22 -17.13 -3.05 3.40
C ALA A 22 -15.75 -3.21 2.73
N HIS A 23 -15.04 -2.09 2.51
CA HIS A 23 -13.77 -2.04 1.78
C HIS A 23 -12.60 -1.62 2.67
N ARG A 24 -12.45 -2.29 3.80
CA ARG A 24 -11.39 -2.00 4.74
C ARG A 24 -10.23 -2.97 4.52
N ILE A 25 -9.12 -2.43 4.00
CA ILE A 25 -7.89 -3.20 3.75
C ILE A 25 -6.81 -2.69 4.68
N ARG A 26 -6.25 -3.60 5.47
CA ARG A 26 -5.12 -3.31 6.34
C ARG A 26 -3.83 -3.67 5.61
N VAL A 27 -2.84 -2.77 5.66
CA VAL A 27 -1.52 -2.99 5.07
C VAL A 27 -0.47 -2.81 6.16
N ASP A 28 0.23 -3.89 6.47
CA ASP A 28 1.35 -3.88 7.43
C ASP A 28 2.65 -4.08 6.66
N VAL A 29 3.68 -3.30 7.02
CA VAL A 29 4.96 -3.30 6.31
C VAL A 29 6.09 -3.51 7.31
N SER A 30 7.04 -4.38 6.95
CA SER A 30 8.34 -4.47 7.59
C SER A 30 9.42 -4.30 6.56
N THR A 31 10.54 -3.67 6.93
CA THR A 31 11.65 -3.38 6.03
C THR A 31 12.95 -3.96 6.55
N ASN A 32 13.85 -4.25 5.63
CA ASN A 32 15.17 -4.79 5.97
C ASN A 32 16.20 -4.27 4.98
N TYR A 33 17.35 -3.81 5.49
CA TYR A 33 18.49 -3.44 4.65
C TYR A 33 19.23 -4.71 4.22
N VAL A 34 19.50 -4.85 2.93
CA VAL A 34 20.16 -6.05 2.37
C VAL A 34 21.63 -5.72 2.15
N GLU A 35 22.45 -5.92 3.18
CA GLU A 35 23.86 -5.57 3.17
C GLU A 35 24.63 -6.29 2.06
N ASP A 36 24.38 -7.59 1.88
CA ASP A 36 25.08 -8.41 0.91
C ASP A 36 24.89 -7.96 -0.55
N GLN A 37 23.79 -7.29 -0.85
CA GLN A 37 23.50 -6.79 -2.19
C GLN A 37 23.76 -5.30 -2.33
N SER A 38 24.11 -4.63 -1.25
CA SER A 38 24.38 -3.20 -1.22
C SER A 38 25.84 -2.91 -1.48
N ASN A 39 26.12 -1.71 -2.01
CA ASN A 39 27.45 -1.18 -2.20
C ASN A 39 27.43 0.33 -1.94
N PRO A 40 27.56 0.75 -0.66
CA PRO A 40 27.49 2.17 -0.31
C PRO A 40 28.51 3.05 -1.02
N VAL A 41 29.70 2.53 -1.28
CA VAL A 41 30.76 3.25 -1.99
C VAL A 41 30.32 3.64 -3.40
N GLU A 42 29.57 2.73 -4.04
CA GLU A 42 29.01 2.95 -5.39
C GLU A 42 27.62 3.61 -5.36
N GLY A 43 27.14 4.02 -4.19
CA GLY A 43 25.81 4.61 -4.07
C GLY A 43 24.68 3.64 -4.29
N ARG A 44 24.87 2.38 -3.88
CA ARG A 44 23.83 1.35 -4.06
C ARG A 44 23.38 0.85 -2.69
N PHE A 45 22.13 1.14 -2.37
CA PHE A 45 21.50 0.76 -1.10
C PHE A 45 20.27 -0.09 -1.41
N VAL A 46 20.34 -1.37 -1.07
CA VAL A 46 19.29 -2.35 -1.39
C VAL A 46 18.46 -2.63 -0.14
N PHE A 47 17.17 -2.56 -0.30
CA PHE A 47 16.21 -2.83 0.78
C PHE A 47 15.23 -3.91 0.34
N ALA A 48 14.88 -4.76 1.28
CA ALA A 48 13.75 -5.67 1.13
C ALA A 48 12.59 -5.14 1.98
N TYR A 49 11.38 -5.32 1.51
CA TYR A 49 10.21 -5.03 2.30
C TYR A 49 9.24 -6.18 2.22
N THR A 50 8.58 -6.45 3.33
CA THR A 50 7.55 -7.48 3.44
C THR A 50 6.24 -6.82 3.79
N ILE A 51 5.23 -7.11 2.99
CA ILE A 51 3.91 -6.52 3.15
C ILE A 51 2.90 -7.61 3.44
N THR A 52 2.07 -7.39 4.45
CA THR A 52 0.92 -8.22 4.75
C THR A 52 -0.32 -7.38 4.47
N ILE A 53 -1.15 -7.85 3.55
CA ILE A 53 -2.41 -7.23 3.18
C ILE A 53 -3.51 -8.10 3.77
N ARG A 54 -4.43 -7.49 4.52
CA ARG A 54 -5.54 -8.22 5.14
C ARG A 54 -6.86 -7.54 4.82
N ASN A 55 -7.83 -8.34 4.39
CA ASN A 55 -9.18 -7.82 4.18
C ASN A 55 -9.92 -7.82 5.51
N GLU A 56 -10.04 -6.64 6.11
CA GLU A 56 -10.79 -6.40 7.34
C GLU A 56 -12.21 -5.88 7.05
N GLY A 57 -12.59 -5.84 5.79
CA GLY A 57 -13.92 -5.45 5.37
C GLY A 57 -14.92 -6.60 5.41
N THR A 58 -16.09 -6.36 4.86
CA THR A 58 -17.18 -7.33 4.84
C THR A 58 -17.42 -7.96 3.48
N LYS A 59 -16.72 -7.49 2.44
CA LYS A 59 -16.86 -7.99 1.06
C LYS A 59 -15.55 -8.53 0.52
N PRO A 60 -15.56 -9.62 -0.24
CA PRO A 60 -14.37 -10.10 -0.93
C PRO A 60 -13.89 -9.09 -1.97
N ALA A 61 -12.57 -8.99 -2.13
CA ALA A 61 -11.97 -8.10 -3.11
C ALA A 61 -10.68 -8.67 -3.67
N ARG A 62 -10.37 -8.30 -4.91
CA ARG A 62 -9.14 -8.69 -5.60
C ARG A 62 -8.21 -7.49 -5.74
N LEU A 63 -6.94 -7.69 -5.44
CA LEU A 63 -5.90 -6.71 -5.73
C LEU A 63 -5.57 -6.82 -7.22
N VAL A 64 -5.74 -5.73 -7.96
CA VAL A 64 -5.57 -5.73 -9.41
C VAL A 64 -4.25 -5.09 -9.81
N THR A 65 -3.96 -3.88 -9.31
CA THR A 65 -2.73 -3.16 -9.64
C THR A 65 -2.09 -2.56 -8.41
N ARG A 66 -0.78 -2.29 -8.53
CA ARG A 66 0.00 -1.59 -7.51
C ARG A 66 0.56 -0.29 -8.07
N HIS A 67 0.68 0.70 -7.22
CA HIS A 67 1.31 1.98 -7.55
C HIS A 67 2.21 2.40 -6.40
N TRP A 68 3.49 2.61 -6.69
CA TRP A 68 4.50 3.01 -5.72
C TRP A 68 5.15 4.32 -6.09
N LEU A 69 5.42 5.15 -5.09
CA LEU A 69 6.33 6.29 -5.16
C LEU A 69 7.47 6.03 -4.18
N ILE A 70 8.69 5.98 -4.70
CA ILE A 70 9.90 5.72 -3.93
C ILE A 70 10.76 6.98 -3.99
N THR A 71 10.98 7.62 -2.84
CA THR A 71 11.70 8.90 -2.75
C THR A 71 12.99 8.70 -1.98
N ASP A 72 14.12 9.11 -2.56
CA ASP A 72 15.41 9.06 -1.87
C ASP A 72 15.68 10.34 -1.07
N ALA A 73 16.83 10.39 -0.37
CA ALA A 73 17.19 11.53 0.47
C ALA A 73 17.50 12.80 -0.33
N ASN A 74 17.75 12.67 -1.63
CA ASN A 74 18.00 13.80 -2.52
C ASN A 74 16.72 14.31 -3.19
N GLY A 75 15.58 13.72 -2.86
CA GLY A 75 14.31 14.10 -3.44
C GLY A 75 14.02 13.46 -4.79
N LYS A 76 14.86 12.53 -5.25
CA LYS A 76 14.61 11.77 -6.48
C LYS A 76 13.44 10.82 -6.24
N VAL A 77 12.46 10.86 -7.14
CA VAL A 77 11.26 10.03 -7.05
C VAL A 77 11.25 9.01 -8.19
N GLN A 78 11.06 7.75 -7.83
CA GLN A 78 10.79 6.67 -8.77
C GLN A 78 9.32 6.30 -8.65
N GLU A 79 8.66 6.19 -9.79
CA GLU A 79 7.26 5.75 -9.84
C GLU A 79 7.20 4.36 -10.46
N VAL A 80 6.51 3.43 -9.78
CA VAL A 80 6.33 2.06 -10.24
C VAL A 80 4.84 1.76 -10.31
N VAL A 81 4.37 1.38 -11.49
CA VAL A 81 2.99 0.96 -11.71
C VAL A 81 3.04 -0.41 -12.37
N GLY A 82 2.25 -1.34 -11.85
CA GLY A 82 2.21 -2.67 -12.41
C GLY A 82 0.99 -3.47 -11.97
N GLU A 83 0.77 -4.59 -12.63
CA GLU A 83 -0.31 -5.51 -12.29
C GLU A 83 0.09 -6.39 -11.12
N GLY A 84 -0.83 -6.53 -10.16
CA GLY A 84 -0.66 -7.44 -9.05
C GLY A 84 0.53 -7.17 -8.16
N VAL A 85 0.92 -8.17 -7.41
CA VAL A 85 2.09 -8.17 -6.53
C VAL A 85 2.80 -9.51 -6.68
N VAL A 86 4.12 -9.48 -6.98
CA VAL A 86 4.97 -10.66 -7.22
C VAL A 86 4.31 -11.70 -8.14
N GLY A 87 3.70 -11.22 -9.23
CA GLY A 87 3.09 -12.08 -10.23
C GLY A 87 1.68 -12.58 -9.90
N GLU A 88 1.07 -12.08 -8.82
CA GLU A 88 -0.25 -12.53 -8.40
C GLU A 88 -1.23 -11.37 -8.21
N GLN A 89 -2.50 -11.66 -8.44
CA GLN A 89 -3.61 -10.75 -8.14
C GLN A 89 -4.49 -11.42 -7.08
N PRO A 90 -4.07 -11.35 -5.79
CA PRO A 90 -4.75 -12.13 -4.76
C PRO A 90 -6.19 -11.69 -4.56
N HIS A 91 -7.06 -12.68 -4.44
CA HIS A 91 -8.48 -12.51 -4.12
C HIS A 91 -8.64 -12.80 -2.63
N LEU A 92 -9.09 -11.81 -1.87
CA LEU A 92 -9.15 -11.89 -0.42
C LEU A 92 -10.60 -11.87 0.06
N GLN A 93 -11.00 -12.97 0.71
CA GLN A 93 -12.24 -13.02 1.47
C GLN A 93 -12.10 -12.18 2.76
N PRO A 94 -13.20 -11.73 3.37
CA PRO A 94 -13.12 -11.11 4.69
C PRO A 94 -12.32 -11.97 5.67
N GLY A 95 -11.33 -11.38 6.34
CA GLY A 95 -10.45 -12.06 7.27
C GLY A 95 -9.23 -12.72 6.65
N GLN A 96 -9.16 -12.84 5.33
CA GLN A 96 -7.99 -13.41 4.66
C GLN A 96 -6.90 -12.37 4.47
N GLY A 97 -5.66 -12.84 4.45
CA GLY A 97 -4.49 -12.03 4.19
C GLY A 97 -3.61 -12.62 3.09
N PHE A 98 -2.77 -11.78 2.53
CA PHE A 98 -1.73 -12.16 1.58
C PHE A 98 -0.43 -11.47 1.98
N ARG A 99 0.65 -12.23 2.02
CA ARG A 99 1.97 -11.72 2.41
C ARG A 99 2.95 -11.93 1.28
N TYR A 100 3.71 -10.89 0.97
CA TYR A 100 4.75 -10.96 -0.04
C TYR A 100 5.94 -10.12 0.33
N SER A 101 7.09 -10.41 -0.27
CA SER A 101 8.31 -9.62 -0.14
C SER A 101 8.78 -9.17 -1.50
N SER A 102 9.34 -7.97 -1.55
CA SER A 102 9.93 -7.40 -2.75
C SER A 102 11.09 -6.51 -2.35
N GLY A 103 11.69 -5.80 -3.29
CA GLY A 103 12.87 -4.99 -3.02
C GLY A 103 12.82 -3.63 -3.67
N ALA A 104 13.64 -2.73 -3.14
CA ALA A 104 13.86 -1.41 -3.70
C ALA A 104 15.35 -1.08 -3.62
N ILE A 105 15.83 -0.34 -4.62
CA ILE A 105 17.23 0.11 -4.67
C ILE A 105 17.23 1.63 -4.64
N LEU A 106 17.94 2.20 -3.67
CA LEU A 106 18.15 3.63 -3.55
C LEU A 106 19.59 4.00 -3.84
N GLU A 107 19.81 5.25 -4.23
CA GLU A 107 21.14 5.84 -4.38
C GLU A 107 21.60 6.52 -3.09
N THR A 108 20.76 6.57 -2.08
CA THR A 108 21.03 7.17 -0.77
C THR A 108 20.74 6.18 0.35
N PRO A 109 21.36 6.34 1.53
CA PRO A 109 21.17 5.38 2.62
C PRO A 109 19.81 5.46 3.31
N VAL A 110 19.01 6.48 3.01
CA VAL A 110 17.68 6.68 3.57
C VAL A 110 16.71 7.09 2.47
N GLY A 111 15.50 6.62 2.56
CA GLY A 111 14.42 7.05 1.68
C GLY A 111 13.07 6.67 2.25
N ALA A 112 12.04 6.82 1.45
CA ALA A 112 10.67 6.50 1.85
C ALA A 112 9.90 5.91 0.66
N MET A 113 8.95 5.05 0.99
CA MET A 113 8.01 4.51 0.01
C MET A 113 6.58 4.80 0.47
N GLN A 114 5.72 5.04 -0.50
CA GLN A 114 4.28 5.13 -0.29
C GLN A 114 3.57 4.72 -1.56
N GLY A 115 2.31 4.43 -1.47
CA GLY A 115 1.59 4.03 -2.65
C GLY A 115 0.16 3.62 -2.36
N LYS A 116 -0.36 2.79 -3.25
CA LYS A 116 -1.71 2.25 -3.12
C LYS A 116 -1.86 0.99 -3.95
N TYR A 117 -2.82 0.17 -3.54
CA TYR A 117 -3.31 -0.94 -4.35
C TYR A 117 -4.68 -0.57 -4.90
N HIS A 118 -4.89 -0.83 -6.19
CA HIS A 118 -6.21 -0.73 -6.77
C HIS A 118 -6.93 -2.07 -6.60
N MET A 119 -8.09 -2.03 -5.96
CA MET A 119 -8.86 -3.21 -5.59
C MET A 119 -10.19 -3.21 -6.33
N VAL A 120 -10.69 -4.41 -6.62
CA VAL A 120 -12.02 -4.60 -7.20
C VAL A 120 -12.77 -5.61 -6.34
N ALA A 121 -13.88 -5.18 -5.76
CA ALA A 121 -14.74 -6.06 -4.99
C ALA A 121 -15.53 -6.98 -5.92
N ASP A 122 -16.04 -8.11 -5.38
CA ASP A 122 -16.78 -9.10 -6.17
C ASP A 122 -18.07 -8.55 -6.80
N ASP A 123 -18.63 -7.48 -6.21
CA ASP A 123 -19.79 -6.78 -6.78
C ASP A 123 -19.42 -5.81 -7.91
N GLY A 124 -18.15 -5.72 -8.27
CA GLY A 124 -17.64 -4.84 -9.31
C GLY A 124 -17.23 -3.44 -8.83
N GLU A 125 -17.43 -3.13 -7.55
CA GLU A 125 -17.04 -1.83 -7.00
C GLU A 125 -15.52 -1.72 -6.93
N GLN A 126 -14.97 -0.61 -7.44
CA GLN A 126 -13.54 -0.33 -7.44
C GLN A 126 -13.18 0.63 -6.31
N PHE A 127 -12.06 0.39 -5.67
CA PHE A 127 -11.57 1.26 -4.61
C PHE A 127 -10.05 1.15 -4.49
N ASP A 128 -9.43 2.14 -3.87
CA ASP A 128 -8.00 2.15 -3.60
C ASP A 128 -7.75 1.83 -2.13
N ALA A 129 -6.75 0.97 -1.88
CA ALA A 129 -6.24 0.69 -0.54
C ALA A 129 -4.92 1.43 -0.40
N PRO A 130 -4.85 2.53 0.38
CA PRO A 130 -3.63 3.31 0.51
C PRO A 130 -2.59 2.57 1.34
N ILE A 131 -1.32 2.79 0.97
CA ILE A 131 -0.17 2.33 1.72
C ILE A 131 0.48 3.56 2.31
N ALA A 132 0.38 3.72 3.64
CA ALA A 132 0.97 4.86 4.33
C ALA A 132 2.48 4.91 4.10
N PRO A 133 3.09 6.10 4.06
CA PRO A 133 4.54 6.21 3.90
C PRO A 133 5.29 5.41 4.96
N PHE A 134 6.34 4.71 4.53
CA PHE A 134 7.24 4.02 5.43
C PHE A 134 8.69 4.29 5.02
N ARG A 135 9.59 4.20 6.01
CA ARG A 135 10.99 4.54 5.82
C ARG A 135 11.80 3.34 5.39
N LEU A 136 12.78 3.59 4.51
CA LEU A 136 13.87 2.69 4.20
C LEU A 136 15.14 3.32 4.76
N ALA A 137 15.85 2.65 5.65
CA ALA A 137 17.04 3.21 6.27
C ALA A 137 18.11 2.16 6.50
N MET A 138 19.33 2.45 6.03
CA MET A 138 20.51 1.67 6.38
C MET A 138 20.76 1.79 7.89
N PRO A 139 21.07 0.68 8.59
CA PRO A 139 21.33 0.73 10.03
C PRO A 139 22.44 1.73 10.40
N GLY A 140 22.25 2.47 11.50
CA GLY A 140 23.25 3.42 12.00
C GLY A 140 23.21 4.80 11.36
N VAL A 141 22.31 5.04 10.41
CA VAL A 141 22.17 6.37 9.79
C VAL A 141 21.29 7.26 10.65
N LEU A 142 21.77 8.47 10.93
CA LEU A 142 20.99 9.50 11.64
C LEU A 142 19.98 10.14 10.70
N HIS A 143 18.77 10.30 11.20
CA HIS A 143 17.67 10.85 10.39
C HIS A 143 16.54 11.41 11.22
#